data_6f22099ba988dbb8e9fbef61d9f469d5
#
_entry.id   6f22099ba988dbb8e9fbef61d9f469d5
#
_cell.length_a   1.000
_cell.length_b   1.000
_cell.length_c   1.000
_cell.angle_alpha   90.00
_cell.angle_beta   90.00
_cell.angle_gamma   90.00
#
_symmetry.space_group_name_H-M   'P 1'
#
loop_
_entity.id
_entity.type
_entity.pdbx_description
1 polymer ?
#
loop_
_entity_poly.entity_id
_entity_poly.type
_entity_poly.pdbx_seq_one_letter_code
_entity_poly.pdbx_strand_id
1 'polypeptide(L)'
;MSFYFDNAATTFPKPQAVYDFMDSFYRTCGGNAGRGQYKQSADSTRLISETREGIKKLLQCPNKDVIFTPSATIALNMVIQGIIEKEDIHTVCISPFEHNAVTRVLEHYKNRIKVIVLPIKEDFTYSLKDLKTFIDSNCPELVILSHGSNVCGIITPVEEICSFTKVHNAFTVLDMAQTAGLVPLNTGNNNIDFAIFEGHKTLLGPFGVGGFVKSKDINLMPVLFGGTGIESANQDMPKDVPARYEMGSQNIQAIAGLHEAVNWWNENIVDIRAKEAENHKRLYELLNSYDFIRIVGPQNRDGLIGVISCLFDGYSSDEIGNVLDENDIAVRTGLQCAPLAHKTLGTFPSGTVRFSVQYFTCDSDFNGLKKALDYIKDNI
;
A
#
# COMPACT_ATOMS: atom_id res chain seq x y z
N MET A 1 -11.68 24.77 -6.30
CA MET A 1 -10.75 23.63 -6.12
C MET A 1 -11.23 22.89 -4.90
N SER A 2 -11.42 21.57 -4.99
CA SER A 2 -11.83 20.76 -3.84
C SER A 2 -10.67 20.61 -2.86
N PHE A 3 -10.99 20.63 -1.57
CA PHE A 3 -10.06 20.31 -0.48
C PHE A 3 -9.94 18.78 -0.39
N TYR A 4 -8.71 18.25 -0.49
CA TYR A 4 -8.51 16.85 -0.75
C TYR A 4 -8.10 16.04 0.49
N PHE A 5 -8.99 15.15 0.94
CA PHE A 5 -8.81 14.25 2.09
C PHE A 5 -8.98 12.77 1.75
N ASP A 6 -8.78 12.36 0.47
CA ASP A 6 -8.80 10.94 0.06
C ASP A 6 -7.41 10.42 -0.36
N ASN A 7 -6.36 10.85 0.34
CA ASN A 7 -4.98 10.50 0.03
C ASN A 7 -4.66 9.00 0.18
N ALA A 8 -5.42 8.26 1.00
CA ALA A 8 -5.27 6.81 1.12
C ALA A 8 -5.78 6.04 -0.12
N ALA A 9 -6.60 6.65 -0.97
CA ALA A 9 -6.96 6.10 -2.28
C ALA A 9 -5.86 6.37 -3.30
N THR A 10 -5.44 7.63 -3.42
CA THR A 10 -4.27 8.10 -4.18
C THR A 10 -3.83 9.44 -3.62
N THR A 11 -2.54 9.68 -3.50
CA THR A 11 -2.06 11.00 -3.06
C THR A 11 -2.26 12.06 -4.14
N PHE A 12 -2.73 13.24 -3.75
CA PHE A 12 -2.91 14.39 -4.64
C PHE A 12 -2.77 15.71 -3.86
N PRO A 13 -2.00 16.71 -4.39
CA PRO A 13 -1.18 16.63 -5.61
C PRO A 13 0.06 15.75 -5.44
N LYS A 14 0.80 15.55 -6.53
CA LYS A 14 2.17 14.99 -6.52
C LYS A 14 3.18 16.14 -6.44
N PRO A 15 4.45 15.87 -6.09
CA PRO A 15 5.52 16.85 -6.27
C PRO A 15 5.56 17.36 -7.70
N GLN A 16 5.73 18.67 -7.92
CA GLN A 16 5.75 19.25 -9.26
C GLN A 16 6.81 18.61 -10.15
N ALA A 17 7.98 18.29 -9.58
CA ALA A 17 9.06 17.60 -10.28
C ALA A 17 8.64 16.27 -10.90
N VAL A 18 7.69 15.54 -10.28
CA VAL A 18 7.16 14.28 -10.81
C VAL A 18 6.41 14.50 -12.13
N TYR A 19 5.56 15.52 -12.20
CA TYR A 19 4.83 15.86 -13.42
C TYR A 19 5.78 16.30 -14.52
N ASP A 20 6.71 17.20 -14.20
CA ASP A 20 7.66 17.79 -15.14
C ASP A 20 8.62 16.75 -15.72
N PHE A 21 9.17 15.90 -14.87
CA PHE A 21 10.08 14.82 -15.29
C PHE A 21 9.35 13.78 -16.15
N MET A 22 8.16 13.36 -15.75
CA MET A 22 7.35 12.37 -16.48
C MET A 22 7.03 12.88 -17.90
N ASP A 23 6.57 14.13 -18.06
CA ASP A 23 6.25 14.73 -19.37
C ASP A 23 7.52 14.90 -20.22
N SER A 24 8.57 15.48 -19.67
CA SER A 24 9.83 15.73 -20.34
C SER A 24 10.49 14.43 -20.81
N PHE A 25 10.59 13.44 -19.95
CA PHE A 25 11.20 12.15 -20.28
C PHE A 25 10.43 11.44 -21.40
N TYR A 26 9.09 11.40 -21.31
CA TYR A 26 8.30 10.71 -22.32
C TYR A 26 8.35 11.38 -23.70
N ARG A 27 8.46 12.70 -23.76
CA ARG A 27 8.64 13.44 -25.02
C ARG A 27 10.02 13.21 -25.66
N THR A 28 11.05 12.96 -24.85
CA THR A 28 12.43 12.88 -25.35
C THR A 28 12.98 11.47 -25.45
N CYS A 29 12.54 10.55 -24.58
CA CYS A 29 13.10 9.22 -24.40
C CYS A 29 12.06 8.09 -24.35
N GLY A 30 10.86 8.25 -24.88
CA GLY A 30 9.77 7.27 -24.86
C GLY A 30 10.00 5.98 -25.64
N GLY A 31 11.24 5.50 -25.78
CA GLY A 31 11.61 4.25 -26.44
C GLY A 31 11.31 3.02 -25.58
N ASN A 32 11.00 1.86 -26.23
CA ASN A 32 10.78 0.61 -25.53
C ASN A 32 12.08 0.09 -24.90
N ALA A 33 12.09 -0.15 -23.60
CA ALA A 33 13.27 -0.62 -22.88
C ALA A 33 13.65 -2.06 -23.28
N GLY A 34 14.95 -2.34 -23.31
CA GLY A 34 15.52 -3.69 -23.49
C GLY A 34 15.40 -4.29 -24.88
N ARG A 35 14.73 -3.64 -25.84
CA ARG A 35 14.44 -4.23 -27.15
C ARG A 35 15.15 -3.58 -28.36
N GLY A 36 15.87 -2.48 -28.14
CA GLY A 36 16.52 -1.73 -29.22
C GLY A 36 17.97 -1.42 -28.93
N GLN A 37 18.79 -1.39 -30.00
CA GLN A 37 20.21 -0.99 -29.93
C GLN A 37 20.38 0.51 -30.24
N TYR A 38 19.38 1.34 -29.88
CA TYR A 38 19.38 2.77 -30.09
C TYR A 38 19.27 3.53 -28.76
N LYS A 39 19.67 4.80 -28.77
CA LYS A 39 19.83 5.61 -27.56
C LYS A 39 18.59 5.66 -26.68
N GLN A 40 17.40 5.88 -27.25
CA GLN A 40 16.16 5.99 -26.46
C GLN A 40 15.82 4.68 -25.72
N SER A 41 16.10 3.51 -26.34
CA SER A 41 15.93 2.21 -25.67
C SER A 41 16.91 2.04 -24.50
N ALA A 42 18.17 2.44 -24.70
CA ALA A 42 19.19 2.41 -23.65
C ALA A 42 18.83 3.35 -22.48
N ASP A 43 18.36 4.56 -22.80
CA ASP A 43 17.93 5.55 -21.79
C ASP A 43 16.73 5.05 -20.98
N SER A 44 15.73 4.42 -21.61
CA SER A 44 14.59 3.81 -20.93
C SER A 44 15.02 2.64 -20.03
N THR A 45 15.95 1.79 -20.50
CA THR A 45 16.51 0.68 -19.72
C THR A 45 17.25 1.19 -18.49
N ARG A 46 18.06 2.23 -18.67
CA ARG A 46 18.79 2.89 -17.56
C ARG A 46 17.81 3.46 -16.53
N LEU A 47 16.78 4.19 -16.95
CA LEU A 47 15.77 4.74 -16.05
C LEU A 47 15.12 3.65 -15.18
N ILE A 48 14.71 2.53 -15.79
CA ILE A 48 14.13 1.40 -15.04
C ILE A 48 15.11 0.87 -13.98
N SER A 49 16.38 0.70 -14.36
CA SER A 49 17.43 0.22 -13.45
C SER A 49 17.67 1.19 -12.28
N GLU A 50 17.80 2.48 -12.58
CA GLU A 50 17.98 3.53 -11.56
C GLU A 50 16.79 3.64 -10.62
N THR A 51 15.55 3.48 -11.15
CA THR A 51 14.34 3.46 -10.33
C THR A 51 14.34 2.27 -9.37
N ARG A 52 14.79 1.07 -9.82
CA ARG A 52 14.94 -0.10 -8.94
C ARG A 52 15.91 0.17 -7.79
N GLU A 53 17.07 0.73 -8.10
CA GLU A 53 18.06 1.06 -7.07
C GLU A 53 17.54 2.13 -6.11
N GLY A 54 16.79 3.11 -6.60
CA GLY A 54 16.11 4.11 -5.76
C GLY A 54 15.10 3.46 -4.79
N ILE A 55 14.28 2.51 -5.27
CA ILE A 55 13.35 1.73 -4.42
C ILE A 55 14.12 0.89 -3.40
N LYS A 56 15.19 0.20 -3.80
CA LYS A 56 16.01 -0.58 -2.86
C LYS A 56 16.60 0.28 -1.75
N LYS A 57 17.05 1.49 -2.08
CA LYS A 57 17.55 2.46 -1.10
C LYS A 57 16.45 2.90 -0.15
N LEU A 58 15.29 3.32 -0.68
CA LEU A 58 14.16 3.83 0.11
C LEU A 58 13.60 2.76 1.06
N LEU A 59 13.49 1.52 0.59
CA LEU A 59 12.96 0.39 1.37
C LEU A 59 14.04 -0.42 2.11
N GLN A 60 15.31 0.03 2.08
CA GLN A 60 16.45 -0.57 2.78
C GLN A 60 16.68 -2.04 2.42
N CYS A 61 16.61 -2.41 1.14
CA CYS A 61 16.71 -3.79 0.67
C CYS A 61 17.76 -4.02 -0.45
N PRO A 62 19.04 -3.65 -0.25
CA PRO A 62 20.06 -3.67 -1.31
C PRO A 62 20.30 -5.08 -1.90
N ASN A 63 20.05 -6.13 -1.14
CA ASN A 63 20.32 -7.51 -1.51
C ASN A 63 19.10 -8.26 -2.06
N LYS A 64 17.96 -7.58 -2.24
CA LYS A 64 16.72 -8.16 -2.78
C LYS A 64 16.48 -7.76 -4.22
N ASP A 65 15.57 -8.46 -4.89
CA ASP A 65 15.09 -8.10 -6.21
C ASP A 65 13.87 -7.18 -6.08
N VAL A 66 13.76 -6.21 -7.00
CA VAL A 66 12.57 -5.36 -7.15
C VAL A 66 11.92 -5.69 -8.48
N ILE A 67 10.64 -6.01 -8.48
CA ILE A 67 9.84 -6.33 -9.66
C ILE A 67 8.76 -5.26 -9.82
N PHE A 68 8.66 -4.65 -11.00
CA PHE A 68 7.60 -3.72 -11.31
C PHE A 68 6.35 -4.43 -11.82
N THR A 69 5.20 -3.93 -11.42
CA THR A 69 3.88 -4.36 -11.87
C THR A 69 3.00 -3.14 -12.13
N PRO A 70 1.89 -3.27 -12.86
CA PRO A 70 0.95 -2.15 -13.06
C PRO A 70 0.31 -1.61 -11.78
N SER A 71 0.25 -2.40 -10.71
CA SER A 71 -0.28 -2.00 -9.41
C SER A 71 0.09 -3.00 -8.31
N ALA A 72 -0.08 -2.60 -7.03
CA ALA A 72 0.04 -3.49 -5.88
C ALA A 72 -0.95 -4.66 -5.95
N THR A 73 -2.15 -4.47 -6.51
CA THR A 73 -3.12 -5.56 -6.71
C THR A 73 -2.56 -6.66 -7.59
N ILE A 74 -1.91 -6.32 -8.70
CA ILE A 74 -1.25 -7.31 -9.57
C ILE A 74 -0.07 -7.96 -8.86
N ALA A 75 0.73 -7.18 -8.13
CA ALA A 75 1.84 -7.69 -7.33
C ALA A 75 1.38 -8.72 -6.30
N LEU A 76 0.33 -8.42 -5.52
CA LEU A 76 -0.27 -9.33 -4.54
C LEU A 76 -0.80 -10.62 -5.20
N ASN A 77 -1.49 -10.50 -6.35
CA ASN A 77 -1.92 -11.69 -7.10
C ASN A 77 -0.74 -12.57 -7.51
N MET A 78 0.31 -11.96 -8.07
CA MET A 78 1.50 -12.70 -8.52
C MET A 78 2.21 -13.39 -7.36
N VAL A 79 2.38 -12.71 -6.23
CA VAL A 79 3.09 -13.25 -5.07
C VAL A 79 2.27 -14.33 -4.38
N ILE A 80 1.01 -14.06 -4.03
CA ILE A 80 0.16 -14.99 -3.28
C ILE A 80 -0.12 -16.25 -4.10
N GLN A 81 -0.58 -16.10 -5.34
CA GLN A 81 -0.84 -17.25 -6.21
C GLN A 81 0.46 -17.99 -6.53
N GLY A 82 1.55 -17.25 -6.84
CA GLY A 82 2.85 -17.87 -7.17
C GLY A 82 3.45 -18.71 -6.03
N ILE A 83 3.18 -18.34 -4.76
CA ILE A 83 3.55 -19.17 -3.59
C ILE A 83 2.62 -20.38 -3.51
N ILE A 84 1.30 -20.17 -3.50
CA ILE A 84 0.30 -21.25 -3.34
C ILE A 84 0.40 -22.30 -4.44
N GLU A 85 0.71 -21.89 -5.69
CA GLU A 85 0.85 -22.83 -6.82
C GLU A 85 2.19 -23.57 -6.84
N LYS A 86 3.21 -23.01 -6.19
CA LYS A 86 4.54 -23.63 -6.15
C LYS A 86 4.72 -24.51 -4.92
N GLU A 87 4.24 -24.06 -3.79
CA GLU A 87 4.40 -24.72 -2.48
C GLU A 87 3.07 -25.35 -2.05
N ASP A 88 3.12 -26.38 -1.24
CA ASP A 88 1.93 -27.06 -0.74
C ASP A 88 1.36 -26.32 0.48
N ILE A 89 0.78 -25.14 0.25
CA ILE A 89 0.23 -24.26 1.28
C ILE A 89 -1.17 -24.72 1.67
N HIS A 90 -1.39 -24.98 2.96
CA HIS A 90 -2.69 -25.34 3.55
C HIS A 90 -3.22 -24.31 4.55
N THR A 91 -2.33 -23.61 5.27
CA THR A 91 -2.72 -22.65 6.30
C THR A 91 -2.11 -21.29 6.02
N VAL A 92 -2.98 -20.30 5.78
CA VAL A 92 -2.60 -18.90 5.54
C VAL A 92 -3.08 -18.05 6.71
N CYS A 93 -2.15 -17.32 7.35
CA CYS A 93 -2.46 -16.36 8.38
C CYS A 93 -2.47 -14.94 7.79
N ILE A 94 -3.48 -14.15 8.13
CA ILE A 94 -3.63 -12.78 7.63
C ILE A 94 -3.84 -11.79 8.78
N SER A 95 -3.53 -10.50 8.54
CA SER A 95 -3.91 -9.45 9.48
C SER A 95 -5.42 -9.20 9.46
N PRO A 96 -6.02 -8.64 10.53
CA PRO A 96 -7.45 -8.29 10.54
C PRO A 96 -7.79 -7.09 9.64
N PHE A 97 -6.78 -6.43 9.03
CA PHE A 97 -6.94 -5.20 8.24
C PHE A 97 -6.67 -5.37 6.74
N GLU A 98 -6.74 -6.62 6.24
CA GLU A 98 -6.40 -6.90 4.84
C GLU A 98 -7.36 -6.24 3.84
N HIS A 99 -6.74 -5.73 2.76
CA HIS A 99 -7.45 -5.19 1.61
C HIS A 99 -8.04 -6.32 0.73
N ASN A 100 -9.06 -6.01 -0.07
CA ASN A 100 -9.66 -6.95 -1.04
C ASN A 100 -8.65 -7.55 -2.04
N ALA A 101 -7.54 -6.89 -2.30
CA ALA A 101 -6.47 -7.43 -3.14
C ALA A 101 -5.81 -8.69 -2.56
N VAL A 102 -5.91 -8.89 -1.23
CA VAL A 102 -5.49 -10.10 -0.52
C VAL A 102 -6.68 -11.05 -0.35
N THR A 103 -7.75 -10.59 0.30
CA THR A 103 -8.85 -11.47 0.72
C THR A 103 -9.57 -12.14 -0.45
N ARG A 104 -9.70 -11.47 -1.60
CA ARG A 104 -10.33 -12.06 -2.80
C ARG A 104 -9.45 -13.10 -3.47
N VAL A 105 -8.13 -12.93 -3.42
CA VAL A 105 -7.20 -13.98 -3.92
C VAL A 105 -7.31 -15.20 -3.03
N LEU A 106 -7.31 -15.04 -1.71
CA LEU A 106 -7.45 -16.16 -0.78
C LEU A 106 -8.83 -16.84 -0.89
N GLU A 107 -9.91 -16.08 -1.11
CA GLU A 107 -11.25 -16.66 -1.36
C GLU A 107 -11.27 -17.54 -2.61
N HIS A 108 -10.50 -17.21 -3.65
CA HIS A 108 -10.36 -18.08 -4.83
C HIS A 108 -9.78 -19.47 -4.44
N TYR A 109 -8.93 -19.53 -3.43
CA TYR A 109 -8.29 -20.77 -2.94
C TYR A 109 -8.99 -21.42 -1.75
N LYS A 110 -10.19 -20.97 -1.34
CA LYS A 110 -10.91 -21.42 -0.13
C LYS A 110 -11.10 -22.94 0.00
N ASN A 111 -11.09 -23.69 -1.10
CA ASN A 111 -11.21 -25.15 -1.10
C ASN A 111 -9.86 -25.86 -0.91
N ARG A 112 -8.73 -25.15 -0.96
CA ARG A 112 -7.37 -25.69 -0.80
C ARG A 112 -6.71 -25.25 0.49
N ILE A 113 -7.02 -24.03 0.94
CA ILE A 113 -6.35 -23.39 2.07
C ILE A 113 -7.33 -23.06 3.19
N LYS A 114 -6.84 -23.12 4.42
CA LYS A 114 -7.50 -22.57 5.61
C LYS A 114 -6.93 -21.19 5.89
N VAL A 115 -7.79 -20.17 5.92
CA VAL A 115 -7.40 -18.80 6.29
C VAL A 115 -7.70 -18.58 7.76
N ILE A 116 -6.71 -18.12 8.52
CA ILE A 116 -6.83 -17.70 9.92
C ILE A 116 -6.45 -16.23 10.05
N VAL A 117 -7.11 -15.52 10.99
CA VAL A 117 -6.90 -14.10 11.20
C VAL A 117 -6.15 -13.88 12.51
N LEU A 118 -5.11 -13.06 12.50
CA LEU A 118 -4.34 -12.68 13.68
C LEU A 118 -5.25 -12.05 14.75
N PRO A 119 -5.06 -12.39 16.03
CA PRO A 119 -5.82 -11.78 17.12
C PRO A 119 -5.40 -10.31 17.31
N ILE A 120 -6.39 -9.48 17.65
CA ILE A 120 -6.22 -8.10 18.07
C ILE A 120 -7.06 -7.89 19.33
N LYS A 121 -6.62 -7.01 20.23
CA LYS A 121 -7.36 -6.69 21.45
C LYS A 121 -8.58 -5.80 21.16
N GLU A 122 -9.48 -5.68 22.12
CA GLU A 122 -10.69 -4.83 22.03
C GLU A 122 -10.36 -3.34 21.83
N ASP A 123 -9.21 -2.88 22.34
CA ASP A 123 -8.70 -1.52 22.14
C ASP A 123 -7.96 -1.32 20.81
N PHE A 124 -8.01 -2.33 19.94
CA PHE A 124 -7.32 -2.39 18.63
C PHE A 124 -5.80 -2.31 18.73
N THR A 125 -5.20 -2.70 19.85
CA THR A 125 -3.75 -2.88 19.99
C THR A 125 -3.35 -4.35 19.82
N TYR A 126 -2.10 -4.57 19.40
CA TYR A 126 -1.54 -5.91 19.29
C TYR A 126 -0.83 -6.31 20.60
N SER A 127 -1.00 -7.54 21.04
CA SER A 127 -0.21 -8.17 22.10
C SER A 127 0.83 -9.10 21.49
N LEU A 128 2.09 -8.76 21.55
CA LEU A 128 3.17 -9.61 20.98
C LEU A 128 3.17 -11.02 21.58
N LYS A 129 2.83 -11.16 22.87
CA LYS A 129 2.70 -12.47 23.52
C LYS A 129 1.58 -13.30 22.91
N ASP A 130 0.42 -12.70 22.68
CA ASP A 130 -0.75 -13.41 22.15
C ASP A 130 -0.53 -13.75 20.67
N LEU A 131 0.08 -12.84 19.90
CA LEU A 131 0.49 -13.08 18.51
C LEU A 131 1.47 -14.26 18.42
N LYS A 132 2.52 -14.27 19.25
CA LYS A 132 3.46 -15.39 19.27
C LYS A 132 2.77 -16.71 19.62
N THR A 133 1.96 -16.73 20.67
CA THR A 133 1.22 -17.93 21.08
C THR A 133 0.28 -18.42 19.98
N PHE A 134 -0.38 -17.49 19.27
CA PHE A 134 -1.28 -17.81 18.16
C PHE A 134 -0.53 -18.43 16.98
N ILE A 135 0.61 -17.85 16.60
CA ILE A 135 1.47 -18.34 15.49
C ILE A 135 2.02 -19.72 15.84
N ASP A 136 2.59 -19.90 17.03
CA ASP A 136 3.15 -21.18 17.49
C ASP A 136 2.08 -22.30 17.55
N SER A 137 0.84 -21.96 17.88
CA SER A 137 -0.27 -22.93 17.96
C SER A 137 -0.86 -23.32 16.61
N ASN A 138 -0.77 -22.43 15.60
CA ASN A 138 -1.38 -22.66 14.29
C ASN A 138 -0.37 -23.00 13.20
N CYS A 139 0.91 -22.76 13.40
CA CYS A 139 2.01 -23.03 12.47
C CYS A 139 1.67 -22.68 11.01
N PRO A 140 1.31 -21.43 10.69
CA PRO A 140 0.95 -21.06 9.33
C PRO A 140 2.14 -21.22 8.39
N GLU A 141 1.88 -21.62 7.13
CA GLU A 141 2.89 -21.78 6.09
C GLU A 141 3.09 -20.51 5.27
N LEU A 142 2.06 -19.64 5.25
CA LEU A 142 2.09 -18.33 4.60
C LEU A 142 1.45 -17.30 5.54
N VAL A 143 2.14 -16.17 5.73
CA VAL A 143 1.64 -15.04 6.52
C VAL A 143 1.59 -13.80 5.65
N ILE A 144 0.42 -13.18 5.54
CA ILE A 144 0.19 -11.96 4.74
C ILE A 144 -0.27 -10.86 5.68
N LEU A 145 0.41 -9.73 5.67
CA LEU A 145 0.20 -8.65 6.61
C LEU A 145 0.02 -7.32 5.89
N SER A 146 -1.13 -6.69 6.06
CA SER A 146 -1.25 -5.26 5.80
C SER A 146 -0.41 -4.50 6.83
N HIS A 147 0.68 -3.86 6.39
CA HIS A 147 1.57 -3.11 7.28
C HIS A 147 0.91 -1.87 7.86
N GLY A 148 0.02 -1.23 7.09
CA GLY A 148 -0.79 -0.12 7.56
C GLY A 148 -2.23 -0.20 7.07
N SER A 149 -3.19 -0.09 8.00
CA SER A 149 -4.62 -0.13 7.67
C SER A 149 -5.04 1.08 6.85
N ASN A 150 -5.62 0.84 5.67
CA ASN A 150 -6.23 1.86 4.83
C ASN A 150 -7.60 2.34 5.34
N VAL A 151 -8.06 1.83 6.49
CA VAL A 151 -9.32 2.22 7.14
C VAL A 151 -9.08 3.09 8.37
N CYS A 152 -8.23 2.65 9.28
CA CYS A 152 -8.08 3.30 10.59
C CYS A 152 -6.63 3.73 10.93
N GLY A 153 -5.69 3.52 10.01
CA GLY A 153 -4.30 3.96 10.17
C GLY A 153 -3.44 3.11 11.11
N ILE A 154 -3.95 2.02 11.66
CA ILE A 154 -3.20 1.11 12.55
C ILE A 154 -2.00 0.52 11.80
N ILE A 155 -0.84 0.53 12.46
CA ILE A 155 0.37 -0.14 11.99
C ILE A 155 0.46 -1.51 12.64
N THR A 156 0.60 -2.55 11.82
CA THR A 156 0.83 -3.93 12.26
C THR A 156 2.30 -4.11 12.65
N PRO A 157 2.64 -4.75 13.78
CA PRO A 157 4.03 -5.01 14.20
C PRO A 157 4.64 -6.14 13.35
N VAL A 158 4.93 -5.83 12.09
CA VAL A 158 5.31 -6.82 11.07
C VAL A 158 6.68 -7.45 11.32
N GLU A 159 7.63 -6.71 11.90
CA GLU A 159 8.98 -7.24 12.17
C GLU A 159 8.93 -8.38 13.18
N GLU A 160 8.18 -8.18 14.28
CA GLU A 160 8.00 -9.18 15.32
C GLU A 160 7.21 -10.39 14.78
N ILE A 161 6.10 -10.15 14.07
CA ILE A 161 5.28 -11.22 13.49
C ILE A 161 6.12 -12.05 12.51
N CYS A 162 6.85 -11.42 11.60
CA CYS A 162 7.72 -12.12 10.66
C CYS A 162 8.82 -12.92 11.39
N SER A 163 9.37 -12.38 12.49
CA SER A 163 10.33 -13.11 13.32
C SER A 163 9.73 -14.36 13.96
N PHE A 164 8.50 -14.27 14.46
CA PHE A 164 7.80 -15.43 15.05
C PHE A 164 7.50 -16.50 13.99
N THR A 165 7.08 -16.09 12.80
CA THR A 165 6.70 -17.02 11.72
C THR A 165 7.88 -17.72 11.07
N LYS A 166 9.06 -17.08 11.02
CA LYS A 166 10.27 -17.70 10.47
C LYS A 166 10.78 -18.90 11.27
N VAL A 167 10.45 -18.99 12.55
CA VAL A 167 10.74 -20.19 13.36
C VAL A 167 10.02 -21.43 12.80
N HIS A 168 8.89 -21.24 12.12
CA HIS A 168 8.07 -22.27 11.48
C HIS A 168 8.34 -22.39 9.96
N ASN A 169 9.35 -21.71 9.43
CA ASN A 169 9.68 -21.63 8.00
C ASN A 169 8.56 -21.09 7.10
N ALA A 170 7.65 -20.30 7.66
CA ALA A 170 6.56 -19.68 6.89
C ALA A 170 7.06 -18.63 5.91
N PHE A 171 6.39 -18.52 4.77
CA PHE A 171 6.56 -17.39 3.86
C PHE A 171 5.89 -16.13 4.42
N THR A 172 6.51 -14.97 4.20
CA THR A 172 6.01 -13.68 4.69
C THR A 172 5.79 -12.70 3.54
N VAL A 173 4.60 -12.11 3.49
CA VAL A 173 4.19 -11.12 2.48
C VAL A 173 3.65 -9.89 3.19
N LEU A 174 4.26 -8.74 2.93
CA LEU A 174 3.81 -7.45 3.48
C LEU A 174 3.12 -6.63 2.41
N ASP A 175 1.87 -6.22 2.64
CA ASP A 175 1.22 -5.16 1.86
C ASP A 175 1.58 -3.80 2.46
N MET A 176 2.48 -3.10 1.81
CA MET A 176 2.97 -1.77 2.21
C MET A 176 2.34 -0.64 1.37
N ALA A 177 1.21 -0.88 0.70
CA ALA A 177 0.58 0.13 -0.16
C ALA A 177 0.25 1.45 0.57
N GLN A 178 0.07 1.41 1.90
CA GLN A 178 -0.20 2.59 2.74
C GLN A 178 1.03 3.07 3.54
N THR A 179 2.18 2.41 3.40
CA THR A 179 3.32 2.65 4.33
C THR A 179 4.68 2.71 3.65
N ALA A 180 4.80 2.28 2.39
CA ALA A 180 6.07 2.28 1.66
C ALA A 180 6.71 3.68 1.67
N GLY A 181 7.96 3.79 2.14
CA GLY A 181 8.67 5.05 2.35
C GLY A 181 8.23 5.81 3.61
N LEU A 182 6.95 5.84 3.94
CA LEU A 182 6.37 6.62 5.03
C LEU A 182 6.74 6.04 6.41
N VAL A 183 6.43 4.77 6.63
CA VAL A 183 6.76 4.10 7.89
C VAL A 183 8.14 3.44 7.76
N PRO A 184 9.10 3.77 8.63
CA PRO A 184 10.41 3.14 8.60
C PRO A 184 10.31 1.62 8.73
N LEU A 185 10.85 0.90 7.77
CA LEU A 185 10.93 -0.57 7.79
C LEU A 185 12.12 -1.02 6.96
N ASN A 186 12.96 -1.88 7.53
CA ASN A 186 14.04 -2.55 6.81
C ASN A 186 13.49 -3.79 6.09
N THR A 187 13.03 -3.63 4.85
CA THR A 187 12.54 -4.77 4.05
C THR A 187 13.67 -5.68 3.56
N GLY A 188 14.93 -5.31 3.77
CA GLY A 188 16.11 -6.18 3.58
C GLY A 188 16.26 -7.26 4.66
N ASN A 189 15.51 -7.16 5.76
CA ASN A 189 15.47 -8.18 6.82
C ASN A 189 15.12 -9.56 6.23
N ASN A 190 15.87 -10.58 6.62
CA ASN A 190 15.70 -11.97 6.13
C ASN A 190 14.38 -12.61 6.57
N ASN A 191 13.69 -12.04 7.56
CA ASN A 191 12.38 -12.51 7.99
C ASN A 191 11.23 -12.01 7.08
N ILE A 192 11.52 -11.10 6.15
CA ILE A 192 10.55 -10.55 5.19
C ILE A 192 10.88 -11.11 3.81
N ASP A 193 10.03 -11.96 3.25
CA ASP A 193 10.28 -12.54 1.93
C ASP A 193 9.82 -11.62 0.80
N PHE A 194 8.64 -11.02 0.97
CA PHE A 194 8.03 -10.13 -0.02
C PHE A 194 7.50 -8.85 0.63
N ALA A 195 7.71 -7.72 -0.02
CA ALA A 195 7.14 -6.43 0.38
C ALA A 195 6.54 -5.75 -0.85
N ILE A 196 5.24 -5.51 -0.82
CA ILE A 196 4.45 -4.96 -1.93
C ILE A 196 4.37 -3.45 -1.78
N PHE A 197 4.55 -2.71 -2.86
CA PHE A 197 4.42 -1.25 -2.87
C PHE A 197 3.49 -0.76 -4.00
N GLU A 198 2.87 0.38 -3.78
CA GLU A 198 2.01 1.06 -4.76
C GLU A 198 2.60 2.43 -5.11
N GLY A 199 2.79 2.73 -6.38
CA GLY A 199 3.47 3.95 -6.81
C GLY A 199 2.66 5.22 -6.54
N HIS A 200 1.34 5.18 -6.77
CA HIS A 200 0.49 6.36 -6.72
C HIS A 200 -0.04 6.75 -5.32
N LYS A 201 0.32 6.00 -4.29
CA LYS A 201 -0.05 6.29 -2.89
C LYS A 201 1.12 6.95 -2.15
N THR A 202 1.58 6.36 -1.06
CA THR A 202 2.64 6.96 -0.22
C THR A 202 3.93 7.28 -0.97
N LEU A 203 4.23 6.58 -2.06
CA LEU A 203 5.40 6.88 -2.88
C LEU A 203 5.26 8.13 -3.77
N LEU A 204 4.08 8.80 -3.81
CA LEU A 204 3.84 10.05 -4.53
C LEU A 204 4.06 9.99 -6.05
N GLY A 205 4.14 8.78 -6.61
CA GLY A 205 4.28 8.53 -8.04
C GLY A 205 2.93 8.50 -8.78
N PRO A 206 2.93 8.28 -10.09
CA PRO A 206 1.71 8.19 -10.90
C PRO A 206 1.00 6.84 -10.75
N PHE A 207 -0.23 6.78 -11.26
CA PHE A 207 -0.94 5.52 -11.50
C PHE A 207 -0.20 4.64 -12.53
N GLY A 208 -0.49 3.34 -12.52
CA GLY A 208 -0.01 2.40 -13.54
C GLY A 208 1.38 1.86 -13.28
N VAL A 209 1.91 2.04 -12.08
CA VAL A 209 3.15 1.42 -11.60
C VAL A 209 3.06 1.14 -10.10
N GLY A 210 3.42 -0.06 -9.74
CA GLY A 210 3.65 -0.57 -8.40
C GLY A 210 4.67 -1.69 -8.48
N GLY A 211 4.71 -2.57 -7.50
CA GLY A 211 5.63 -3.70 -7.56
C GLY A 211 5.82 -4.41 -6.24
N PHE A 212 6.82 -5.25 -6.22
CA PHE A 212 7.21 -5.96 -5.01
C PHE A 212 8.72 -6.14 -4.91
N VAL A 213 9.19 -6.11 -3.68
CA VAL A 213 10.53 -6.57 -3.28
C VAL A 213 10.45 -8.06 -3.00
N LYS A 214 11.47 -8.81 -3.42
CA LYS A 214 11.53 -10.27 -3.29
C LYS A 214 12.89 -10.73 -2.78
N SER A 215 12.92 -11.67 -1.83
CA SER A 215 14.16 -12.37 -1.46
C SER A 215 14.68 -13.16 -2.65
N LYS A 216 16.00 -13.08 -2.90
CA LYS A 216 16.63 -13.70 -4.09
C LYS A 216 16.45 -15.22 -4.12
N ASP A 217 16.52 -15.86 -2.97
CA ASP A 217 16.48 -17.32 -2.85
C ASP A 217 15.08 -17.91 -3.04
N ILE A 218 14.04 -17.06 -3.06
CA ILE A 218 12.65 -17.50 -3.22
C ILE A 218 12.21 -17.28 -4.66
N ASN A 219 11.81 -18.33 -5.35
CA ASN A 219 11.21 -18.25 -6.67
C ASN A 219 9.70 -18.50 -6.59
N LEU A 220 8.93 -17.72 -7.32
CA LEU A 220 7.49 -17.91 -7.48
C LEU A 220 7.18 -18.76 -8.71
N MET A 221 6.05 -19.47 -8.70
CA MET A 221 5.46 -19.96 -9.93
C MET A 221 4.94 -18.73 -10.72
N PRO A 222 5.31 -18.55 -11.99
CA PRO A 222 4.67 -17.52 -12.80
C PRO A 222 3.17 -17.81 -12.96
N VAL A 223 2.35 -16.77 -12.71
CA VAL A 223 0.89 -16.83 -12.86
C VAL A 223 0.40 -15.95 -14.00
N LEU A 224 1.29 -15.12 -14.54
CA LEU A 224 1.08 -14.34 -15.76
C LEU A 224 2.18 -14.69 -16.76
N PHE A 225 1.80 -14.83 -18.02
CA PHE A 225 2.69 -15.27 -19.08
C PHE A 225 2.66 -14.26 -20.23
N GLY A 226 3.80 -14.05 -20.91
CA GLY A 226 3.87 -13.16 -22.04
C GLY A 226 5.29 -12.86 -22.49
N GLY A 227 5.43 -12.04 -23.52
CA GLY A 227 6.72 -11.66 -24.05
C GLY A 227 7.50 -10.79 -23.08
N THR A 228 8.77 -11.11 -22.86
CA THR A 228 9.68 -10.40 -21.95
C THR A 228 10.76 -9.61 -22.68
N GLY A 229 10.87 -9.82 -24.02
CA GLY A 229 11.88 -9.19 -24.86
C GLY A 229 13.22 -9.93 -24.88
N ILE A 230 13.38 -10.98 -24.10
CA ILE A 230 14.54 -11.87 -24.07
C ILE A 230 14.10 -13.30 -24.36
N GLU A 231 15.04 -14.17 -24.77
CA GLU A 231 14.81 -15.61 -25.03
C GLU A 231 13.59 -15.91 -25.92
N SER A 232 13.36 -15.10 -26.99
CA SER A 232 12.12 -15.17 -27.79
C SER A 232 11.83 -16.53 -28.44
N ALA A 233 12.84 -17.38 -28.61
CA ALA A 233 12.69 -18.74 -29.13
C ALA A 233 12.21 -19.76 -28.06
N ASN A 234 12.39 -19.44 -26.79
CA ASN A 234 11.92 -20.24 -25.67
C ASN A 234 10.42 -19.97 -25.42
N GLN A 235 9.62 -21.00 -25.31
CA GLN A 235 8.18 -20.87 -25.02
C GLN A 235 7.89 -20.78 -23.52
N ASP A 236 8.83 -21.18 -22.65
CA ASP A 236 8.73 -21.02 -21.22
C ASP A 236 9.08 -19.57 -20.81
N MET A 237 8.58 -19.13 -19.67
CA MET A 237 9.03 -17.87 -19.08
C MET A 237 10.51 -17.93 -18.72
N PRO A 238 11.29 -16.86 -18.95
CA PRO A 238 12.69 -16.80 -18.60
C PRO A 238 12.93 -17.22 -17.13
N LYS A 239 14.13 -17.73 -16.87
CA LYS A 239 14.54 -18.04 -15.49
C LYS A 239 15.08 -16.81 -14.77
N ASP A 240 15.62 -15.86 -15.51
CA ASP A 240 16.27 -14.67 -14.97
C ASP A 240 15.25 -13.66 -14.41
N VAL A 241 15.57 -13.12 -13.25
CA VAL A 241 14.83 -12.06 -12.58
C VAL A 241 15.47 -10.71 -12.98
N PRO A 242 14.69 -9.68 -13.32
CA PRO A 242 13.25 -9.55 -13.16
C PRO A 242 12.38 -10.07 -14.31
N ALA A 243 12.99 -10.42 -15.48
CA ALA A 243 12.28 -10.77 -16.70
C ALA A 243 11.24 -11.90 -16.52
N ARG A 244 11.50 -12.84 -15.59
CA ARG A 244 10.57 -13.92 -15.23
C ARG A 244 9.20 -13.40 -14.78
N TYR A 245 9.15 -12.23 -14.18
CA TYR A 245 7.95 -11.65 -13.55
C TYR A 245 7.48 -10.34 -14.21
N GLU A 246 8.24 -9.81 -15.17
CA GLU A 246 7.93 -8.56 -15.88
C GLU A 246 7.61 -8.83 -17.36
N MET A 247 6.42 -9.37 -17.59
CA MET A 247 5.94 -9.60 -18.94
C MET A 247 5.32 -8.33 -19.54
N GLY A 248 5.40 -8.21 -20.85
CA GLY A 248 4.86 -7.08 -21.60
C GLY A 248 5.82 -5.90 -21.71
N SER A 249 5.39 -4.86 -22.39
CA SER A 249 6.12 -3.59 -22.44
C SER A 249 5.88 -2.81 -21.15
N GLN A 250 6.97 -2.37 -20.53
CA GLN A 250 6.90 -1.58 -19.29
C GLN A 250 6.24 -0.21 -19.54
N ASN A 251 5.49 0.29 -18.59
CA ASN A 251 4.92 1.63 -18.60
C ASN A 251 6.02 2.66 -18.29
N ILE A 252 6.81 3.02 -19.29
CA ILE A 252 7.96 3.93 -19.15
C ILE A 252 7.55 5.29 -18.62
N GLN A 253 6.38 5.80 -19.00
CA GLN A 253 5.89 7.09 -18.51
C GLN A 253 5.61 7.04 -16.99
N ALA A 254 4.93 5.99 -16.54
CA ALA A 254 4.66 5.84 -15.11
C ALA A 254 5.94 5.55 -14.31
N ILE A 255 6.88 4.77 -14.87
CA ILE A 255 8.17 4.51 -14.23
C ILE A 255 9.01 5.79 -14.15
N ALA A 256 8.96 6.67 -15.15
CA ALA A 256 9.64 7.98 -15.11
C ALA A 256 9.09 8.85 -13.97
N GLY A 257 7.76 8.89 -13.80
CA GLY A 257 7.15 9.60 -12.68
C GLY A 257 7.51 8.97 -11.31
N LEU A 258 7.54 7.64 -11.23
CA LEU A 258 7.97 6.95 -10.01
C LEU A 258 9.45 7.17 -9.71
N HIS A 259 10.31 7.21 -10.73
CA HIS A 259 11.74 7.53 -10.60
C HIS A 259 11.94 8.85 -9.85
N GLU A 260 11.31 9.90 -10.35
CA GLU A 260 11.44 11.23 -9.76
C GLU A 260 10.78 11.30 -8.36
N ALA A 261 9.65 10.64 -8.18
CA ALA A 261 9.01 10.55 -6.87
C ALA A 261 9.90 9.86 -5.82
N VAL A 262 10.59 8.79 -6.19
CA VAL A 262 11.52 8.09 -5.30
C VAL A 262 12.78 8.92 -5.02
N ASN A 263 13.30 9.66 -6.00
CA ASN A 263 14.41 10.60 -5.78
C ASN A 263 13.98 11.69 -4.79
N TRP A 264 12.83 12.29 -5.02
CA TRP A 264 12.25 13.30 -4.13
C TRP A 264 12.05 12.77 -2.70
N TRP A 265 11.57 11.51 -2.55
CA TRP A 265 11.47 10.84 -1.26
C TRP A 265 12.83 10.68 -0.56
N ASN A 266 13.84 10.18 -1.28
CA ASN A 266 15.18 9.96 -0.73
C ASN A 266 15.86 11.26 -0.26
N GLU A 267 15.50 12.40 -0.86
CA GLU A 267 16.04 13.72 -0.51
C GLU A 267 15.26 14.37 0.64
N ASN A 268 13.96 14.09 0.79
CA ASN A 268 13.07 14.80 1.72
C ASN A 268 12.46 13.90 2.81
N ILE A 269 12.98 12.70 3.03
CA ILE A 269 12.37 11.66 3.87
C ILE A 269 12.03 12.13 5.30
N VAL A 270 12.87 12.95 5.90
CA VAL A 270 12.68 13.46 7.28
C VAL A 270 11.50 14.44 7.30
N ASP A 271 11.49 15.38 6.36
CA ASP A 271 10.45 16.42 6.28
C ASP A 271 9.10 15.82 5.92
N ILE A 272 9.07 14.85 5.01
CA ILE A 272 7.82 14.15 4.63
C ILE A 272 7.21 13.48 5.86
N ARG A 273 7.98 12.67 6.57
CA ARG A 273 7.50 11.94 7.76
C ARG A 273 7.04 12.88 8.87
N ALA A 274 7.79 13.96 9.12
CA ALA A 274 7.41 14.95 10.11
C ALA A 274 6.10 15.65 9.76
N LYS A 275 5.94 16.07 8.49
CA LYS A 275 4.75 16.75 8.01
C LYS A 275 3.51 15.85 7.97
N GLU A 276 3.68 14.59 7.57
CA GLU A 276 2.60 13.58 7.63
C GLU A 276 2.12 13.36 9.07
N ALA A 277 3.03 13.23 10.04
CA ALA A 277 2.69 13.08 11.45
C ALA A 277 1.97 14.33 12.00
N GLU A 278 2.45 15.54 11.65
CA GLU A 278 1.80 16.80 12.00
C GLU A 278 0.38 16.88 11.43
N ASN A 279 0.22 16.59 10.13
CA ASN A 279 -1.08 16.64 9.47
C ASN A 279 -2.05 15.58 10.02
N HIS A 280 -1.57 14.37 10.37
CA HIS A 280 -2.38 13.36 11.05
C HIS A 280 -2.88 13.88 12.41
N LYS A 281 -2.03 14.46 13.23
CA LYS A 281 -2.40 15.04 14.53
C LYS A 281 -3.45 16.14 14.36
N ARG A 282 -3.25 17.07 13.44
CA ARG A 282 -4.20 18.15 13.14
C ARG A 282 -5.56 17.62 12.69
N LEU A 283 -5.57 16.60 11.81
CA LEU A 283 -6.80 15.97 11.36
C LEU A 283 -7.55 15.33 12.54
N TYR A 284 -6.84 14.61 13.38
CA TYR A 284 -7.42 13.98 14.57
C TYR A 284 -8.01 15.02 15.53
N GLU A 285 -7.27 16.08 15.86
CA GLU A 285 -7.73 17.14 16.75
C GLU A 285 -8.96 17.84 16.19
N LEU A 286 -9.00 18.12 14.89
CA LEU A 286 -10.15 18.74 14.24
C LEU A 286 -11.38 17.82 14.31
N LEU A 287 -11.28 16.57 13.88
CA LEU A 287 -12.41 15.65 13.89
C LEU A 287 -12.91 15.35 15.31
N ASN A 288 -12.00 15.22 16.28
CA ASN A 288 -12.33 14.94 17.68
C ASN A 288 -12.94 16.15 18.44
N SER A 289 -12.91 17.34 17.83
CA SER A 289 -13.51 18.53 18.42
C SER A 289 -15.03 18.63 18.25
N TYR A 290 -15.64 17.69 17.50
CA TYR A 290 -17.08 17.65 17.23
C TYR A 290 -17.73 16.46 17.94
N ASP A 291 -18.70 16.70 18.81
CA ASP A 291 -19.36 15.67 19.63
C ASP A 291 -20.19 14.68 18.81
N PHE A 292 -20.64 15.06 17.62
CA PHE A 292 -21.43 14.21 16.71
C PHE A 292 -20.54 13.32 15.81
N ILE A 293 -19.20 13.42 15.94
CA ILE A 293 -18.24 12.60 15.17
C ILE A 293 -17.63 11.57 16.09
N ARG A 294 -17.79 10.29 15.78
CA ARG A 294 -17.13 9.18 16.47
C ARG A 294 -15.99 8.62 15.61
N ILE A 295 -14.76 8.82 16.05
CA ILE A 295 -13.57 8.26 15.41
C ILE A 295 -13.52 6.75 15.66
N VAL A 296 -13.28 5.96 14.60
CA VAL A 296 -13.22 4.49 14.63
C VAL A 296 -11.78 4.02 14.78
N GLY A 297 -11.57 3.02 15.64
CA GLY A 297 -10.27 2.42 15.93
C GLY A 297 -9.68 2.86 17.26
N PRO A 298 -8.33 2.80 17.45
CA PRO A 298 -7.69 3.08 18.72
C PRO A 298 -7.92 4.52 19.19
N GLN A 299 -8.10 4.70 20.50
CA GLN A 299 -8.21 6.03 21.11
C GLN A 299 -6.86 6.76 21.10
N ASN A 300 -5.77 6.05 21.40
CA ASN A 300 -4.42 6.60 21.19
C ASN A 300 -4.06 6.51 19.72
N ARG A 301 -3.74 7.66 19.12
CA ARG A 301 -3.39 7.79 17.70
C ARG A 301 -1.89 7.90 17.45
N ASP A 302 -1.07 7.86 18.50
CA ASP A 302 0.38 7.95 18.37
C ASP A 302 0.92 6.77 17.55
N GLY A 303 1.81 7.09 16.61
CA GLY A 303 2.44 6.09 15.76
C GLY A 303 1.54 5.51 14.66
N LEU A 304 0.31 6.03 14.46
CA LEU A 304 -0.55 5.63 13.35
C LEU A 304 -0.26 6.48 12.09
N ILE A 305 -0.65 5.99 10.93
CA ILE A 305 -0.59 6.76 9.68
C ILE A 305 -1.80 7.72 9.55
N GLY A 306 -1.68 8.72 8.68
CA GLY A 306 -2.64 9.79 8.47
C GLY A 306 -3.98 9.37 7.84
N VAL A 307 -4.59 8.28 8.34
CA VAL A 307 -5.85 7.71 7.88
C VAL A 307 -6.81 7.61 9.05
N ILE A 308 -7.95 8.29 8.98
CA ILE A 308 -8.96 8.32 10.05
C ILE A 308 -10.33 8.03 9.45
N SER A 309 -11.01 7.00 9.98
CA SER A 309 -12.41 6.69 9.67
C SER A 309 -13.33 7.19 10.78
N CYS A 310 -14.46 7.76 10.39
CA CYS A 310 -15.45 8.33 11.29
C CYS A 310 -16.86 7.80 11.02
N LEU A 311 -17.67 7.77 12.07
CA LEU A 311 -19.11 7.69 12.02
C LEU A 311 -19.70 9.02 12.47
N PHE A 312 -20.81 9.42 11.89
CA PHE A 312 -21.54 10.64 12.22
C PHE A 312 -22.88 10.25 12.84
N ASP A 313 -23.19 10.77 14.00
CA ASP A 313 -24.38 10.37 14.75
C ASP A 313 -25.66 10.73 13.98
N GLY A 314 -26.51 9.72 13.77
CA GLY A 314 -27.78 9.87 13.05
C GLY A 314 -27.69 9.80 11.51
N TYR A 315 -26.49 9.70 10.93
CA TYR A 315 -26.30 9.75 9.47
C TYR A 315 -25.48 8.57 8.95
N SER A 316 -25.80 8.13 7.76
CA SER A 316 -24.98 7.15 7.01
C SER A 316 -23.72 7.80 6.45
N SER A 317 -22.71 6.96 6.15
CA SER A 317 -21.48 7.45 5.52
C SER A 317 -21.72 8.11 4.16
N ASP A 318 -22.72 7.65 3.40
CA ASP A 318 -23.01 8.18 2.06
C ASP A 318 -23.73 9.53 2.13
N GLU A 319 -24.66 9.74 3.10
CA GLU A 319 -25.30 11.03 3.33
C GLU A 319 -24.26 12.10 3.69
N ILE A 320 -23.38 11.80 4.62
CA ILE A 320 -22.28 12.73 5.00
C ILE A 320 -21.31 12.93 3.83
N GLY A 321 -21.01 11.87 3.06
CA GLY A 321 -20.18 11.98 1.86
C GLY A 321 -20.75 12.97 0.84
N ASN A 322 -22.06 12.94 0.60
CA ASN A 322 -22.73 13.88 -0.30
C ASN A 322 -22.66 15.33 0.22
N VAL A 323 -22.92 15.56 1.52
CA VAL A 323 -22.82 16.90 2.12
C VAL A 323 -21.40 17.45 2.06
N LEU A 324 -20.38 16.59 2.28
CA LEU A 324 -18.97 16.98 2.17
C LEU A 324 -18.60 17.33 0.73
N ASP A 325 -19.07 16.57 -0.26
CA ASP A 325 -18.84 16.86 -1.69
C ASP A 325 -19.48 18.18 -2.12
N GLU A 326 -20.72 18.45 -1.68
CA GLU A 326 -21.41 19.74 -1.88
C GLU A 326 -20.66 20.94 -1.26
N ASN A 327 -19.79 20.69 -0.27
CA ASN A 327 -18.91 21.68 0.36
C ASN A 327 -17.45 21.59 -0.16
N ASP A 328 -17.24 21.03 -1.33
CA ASP A 328 -15.92 20.87 -1.98
C ASP A 328 -14.90 20.02 -1.18
N ILE A 329 -15.33 19.13 -0.28
CA ILE A 329 -14.45 18.25 0.50
C ILE A 329 -14.43 16.84 -0.12
N ALA A 330 -13.30 16.45 -0.68
CA ALA A 330 -13.10 15.11 -1.24
C ALA A 330 -12.71 14.09 -0.13
N VAL A 331 -13.60 13.14 0.13
CA VAL A 331 -13.41 12.03 1.09
C VAL A 331 -13.81 10.71 0.46
N ARG A 332 -13.63 9.60 1.18
CA ARG A 332 -14.13 8.30 0.76
C ARG A 332 -15.12 7.71 1.76
N THR A 333 -16.26 7.23 1.26
CA THR A 333 -17.30 6.58 2.05
C THR A 333 -17.33 5.05 1.85
N GLY A 334 -18.05 4.34 2.71
CA GLY A 334 -18.33 2.91 2.62
C GLY A 334 -17.22 2.03 3.20
N LEU A 335 -16.94 0.89 2.55
CA LEU A 335 -16.05 -0.16 3.07
C LEU A 335 -14.58 -0.03 2.65
N GLN A 336 -14.16 1.02 1.98
CA GLN A 336 -12.79 1.32 1.52
C GLN A 336 -12.01 0.09 0.98
N CYS A 337 -12.70 -0.83 0.31
CA CYS A 337 -12.16 -2.11 -0.20
C CYS A 337 -11.54 -3.03 0.89
N ALA A 338 -11.92 -2.88 2.15
CA ALA A 338 -11.40 -3.66 3.28
C ALA A 338 -12.54 -4.16 4.21
N PRO A 339 -13.49 -4.97 3.72
CA PRO A 339 -14.63 -5.43 4.51
C PRO A 339 -14.23 -6.21 5.76
N LEU A 340 -13.07 -6.90 5.75
CA LEU A 340 -12.53 -7.58 6.92
C LEU A 340 -12.17 -6.59 8.03
N ALA A 341 -11.51 -5.49 7.69
CA ALA A 341 -11.22 -4.41 8.64
C ALA A 341 -12.50 -3.84 9.26
N HIS A 342 -13.55 -3.61 8.45
CA HIS A 342 -14.83 -3.12 8.96
C HIS A 342 -15.56 -4.14 9.86
N LYS A 343 -15.41 -5.45 9.62
CA LYS A 343 -15.90 -6.48 10.54
C LYS A 343 -15.16 -6.42 11.87
N THR A 344 -13.84 -6.28 11.83
CA THR A 344 -13.01 -6.15 13.04
C THR A 344 -13.34 -4.88 13.83
N LEU A 345 -13.60 -3.76 13.14
CA LEU A 345 -13.90 -2.45 13.74
C LEU A 345 -15.37 -2.27 14.13
N GLY A 346 -16.25 -3.25 13.83
CA GLY A 346 -17.68 -3.18 14.14
C GLY A 346 -18.47 -2.19 13.27
N THR A 347 -17.97 -1.85 12.09
CA THR A 347 -18.59 -0.89 11.14
C THR A 347 -19.10 -1.55 9.86
N PHE A 348 -19.07 -2.89 9.77
CA PHE A 348 -19.69 -3.65 8.70
C PHE A 348 -21.19 -3.82 8.96
N PRO A 349 -22.09 -3.75 7.96
CA PRO A 349 -21.85 -3.49 6.54
C PRO A 349 -21.86 -2.01 6.12
N SER A 350 -22.18 -1.08 6.99
CA SER A 350 -22.44 0.33 6.67
C SER A 350 -21.20 1.10 6.22
N GLY A 351 -20.00 0.69 6.70
CA GLY A 351 -18.78 1.41 6.41
C GLY A 351 -18.63 2.70 7.23
N THR A 352 -17.77 3.60 6.76
CA THR A 352 -17.40 4.85 7.45
C THR A 352 -17.17 5.97 6.44
N VAL A 353 -17.10 7.22 6.91
CA VAL A 353 -16.45 8.32 6.19
C VAL A 353 -14.97 8.30 6.54
N ARG A 354 -14.11 8.15 5.55
CA ARG A 354 -12.65 8.10 5.74
C ARG A 354 -12.02 9.40 5.26
N PHE A 355 -11.26 10.01 6.14
CA PHE A 355 -10.38 11.14 5.86
C PHE A 355 -8.93 10.66 5.82
N SER A 356 -8.13 11.18 4.91
CA SER A 356 -6.70 10.89 4.86
C SER A 356 -5.90 12.07 4.36
N VAL A 357 -4.83 12.36 5.08
CA VAL A 357 -3.89 13.46 4.82
C VAL A 357 -2.59 12.95 4.25
N GLN A 358 -1.77 13.86 3.77
CA GLN A 358 -0.42 13.60 3.29
C GLN A 358 0.44 14.88 3.36
N TYR A 359 1.69 14.82 2.90
CA TYR A 359 2.67 15.91 2.97
C TYR A 359 2.15 17.27 2.45
N PHE A 360 1.40 17.29 1.33
CA PHE A 360 0.90 18.53 0.71
C PHE A 360 -0.42 19.02 1.28
N THR A 361 -1.05 18.30 2.22
CA THR A 361 -2.24 18.79 2.92
C THR A 361 -1.87 20.06 3.70
N CYS A 362 -2.56 21.18 3.42
CA CYS A 362 -2.16 22.50 3.88
C CYS A 362 -3.27 23.20 4.70
N ASP A 363 -2.98 24.40 5.20
CA ASP A 363 -3.92 25.17 6.05
C ASP A 363 -5.24 25.46 5.37
N SER A 364 -5.23 25.70 4.05
CA SER A 364 -6.50 25.93 3.31
C SER A 364 -7.40 24.71 3.30
N ASP A 365 -6.81 23.48 3.24
CA ASP A 365 -7.58 22.23 3.29
C ASP A 365 -8.25 22.06 4.66
N PHE A 366 -7.51 22.24 5.74
CA PHE A 366 -8.06 22.16 7.10
C PHE A 366 -9.13 23.23 7.37
N ASN A 367 -8.93 24.45 6.86
CA ASN A 367 -9.92 25.53 6.99
C ASN A 367 -11.20 25.22 6.19
N GLY A 368 -11.05 24.62 5.00
CA GLY A 368 -12.18 24.14 4.20
C GLY A 368 -12.95 23.05 4.92
N LEU A 369 -12.24 22.01 5.41
CA LEU A 369 -12.84 20.93 6.18
C LEU A 369 -13.57 21.45 7.42
N LYS A 370 -12.95 22.36 8.19
CA LYS A 370 -13.58 22.95 9.36
C LYS A 370 -14.89 23.63 9.01
N LYS A 371 -14.94 24.44 7.93
CA LYS A 371 -16.18 25.10 7.49
C LYS A 371 -17.28 24.10 7.12
N ALA A 372 -16.93 23.01 6.43
CA ALA A 372 -17.87 21.96 6.08
C ALA A 372 -18.42 21.24 7.32
N LEU A 373 -17.56 20.96 8.32
CA LEU A 373 -17.97 20.34 9.58
C LEU A 373 -18.82 21.30 10.44
N ASP A 374 -18.52 22.61 10.46
CA ASP A 374 -19.35 23.62 11.11
C ASP A 374 -20.73 23.69 10.42
N TYR A 375 -20.79 23.63 9.08
CA TYR A 375 -22.05 23.57 8.33
C TYR A 375 -22.88 22.33 8.70
N ILE A 376 -22.24 21.16 8.77
CA ILE A 376 -22.89 19.91 9.21
C ILE A 376 -23.47 20.08 10.61
N LYS A 377 -22.70 20.62 11.55
CA LYS A 377 -23.12 20.87 12.93
C LYS A 377 -24.37 21.76 13.04
N ASP A 378 -24.47 22.78 12.18
CA ASP A 378 -25.51 23.80 12.27
C ASP A 378 -26.78 23.42 11.48
N ASN A 379 -26.70 22.46 10.54
CA ASN A 379 -27.79 22.16 9.59
C ASN A 379 -28.23 20.69 9.58
N ILE A 380 -27.52 19.86 10.25
CA ILE A 380 -27.77 18.43 10.40
C ILE A 380 -27.82 18.09 11.91
#